data_9c1f5d83574418df5431c3d628d7870d
#
_entry.id   9c1f5d83574418df5431c3d628d7870d
#
_cell.length_a   1.000
_cell.length_b   1.000
_cell.length_c   1.000
_cell.angle_alpha   90.00
_cell.angle_beta   90.00
_cell.angle_gamma   90.00
#
_symmetry.space_group_name_H-M   'P 1'
#
loop_
_entity.id
_entity.type
_entity.pdbx_description
1 polymer ?
#
loop_
_entity_poly.entity_id
_entity_poly.type
_entity_poly.pdbx_seq_one_letter_code
_entity_poly.pdbx_strand_id
1 'polypeptide(L)'
;DRVIPPENNAPAVCVLDSGSTRQHPLISVALNAEDQQAWHPEWLVEDTSNQWRGHGTQMSGLSLYGDLTPQLVGDGELKLNHRLETIKILPDRGNNTPDMYAYITASAVSAADINAANRKRTFCLAVTSDGPNWSGRPTSWSAKIDDLAYGDGDDQRLFMVSAGNISTDYPAVEYLQQNDLSAIENPAQAWNALTVGAITEK
;
A
#
# COMPACT_ATOMS: atom_id res chain seq x y z
N ASP A 1 22.03 -14.54 9.41
CA ASP A 1 21.56 -13.52 8.46
C ASP A 1 21.31 -14.17 7.11
N ARG A 2 20.04 -14.60 6.91
CA ARG A 2 19.63 -15.32 5.68
C ARG A 2 19.04 -14.39 4.61
N VAL A 3 18.75 -13.14 4.98
CA VAL A 3 18.21 -12.14 4.04
C VAL A 3 19.33 -11.21 3.58
N ILE A 4 19.55 -11.20 2.28
CA ILE A 4 20.53 -10.31 1.64
C ILE A 4 19.80 -9.02 1.23
N PRO A 5 20.27 -7.85 1.70
CA PRO A 5 19.64 -6.58 1.39
C PRO A 5 19.69 -6.28 -0.12
N PRO A 6 18.77 -5.45 -0.62
CA PRO A 6 18.79 -5.02 -2.02
C PRO A 6 19.96 -4.07 -2.27
N GLU A 7 20.38 -3.95 -3.53
CA GLU A 7 21.38 -2.99 -3.95
C GLU A 7 20.92 -1.54 -3.71
N ASN A 8 21.88 -0.61 -3.55
CA ASN A 8 21.55 0.78 -3.23
C ASN A 8 20.74 1.47 -4.34
N ASN A 9 20.91 1.07 -5.58
CA ASN A 9 20.18 1.59 -6.75
C ASN A 9 18.98 0.73 -7.16
N ALA A 10 18.60 -0.27 -6.37
CA ALA A 10 17.45 -1.10 -6.66
C ALA A 10 16.17 -0.25 -6.71
N PRO A 11 15.17 -0.65 -7.54
CA PRO A 11 13.87 -0.02 -7.53
C PRO A 11 13.19 -0.18 -6.17
N ALA A 12 12.13 0.57 -5.92
CA ALA A 12 11.39 0.52 -4.65
C ALA A 12 9.92 0.14 -4.84
N VAL A 13 9.37 -0.48 -3.80
CA VAL A 13 7.93 -0.47 -3.55
C VAL A 13 7.67 0.58 -2.48
N CYS A 14 6.85 1.57 -2.79
CA CYS A 14 6.42 2.62 -1.88
C CYS A 14 5.04 2.28 -1.32
N VAL A 15 4.98 1.93 -0.04
CA VAL A 15 3.74 1.56 0.66
C VAL A 15 3.12 2.81 1.27
N LEU A 16 1.90 3.14 0.85
CA LEU A 16 1.08 4.24 1.37
C LEU A 16 0.04 3.66 2.33
N ASP A 17 0.30 3.75 3.66
CA ASP A 17 -0.50 3.05 4.66
C ASP A 17 -0.41 3.73 6.06
N SER A 18 -0.55 2.96 7.12
CA SER A 18 -0.46 3.40 8.53
C SER A 18 0.97 3.61 9.06
N GLY A 19 1.97 3.55 8.19
CA GLY A 19 3.40 3.57 8.55
C GLY A 19 4.00 2.16 8.55
N SER A 20 5.23 2.02 9.03
CA SER A 20 5.90 0.72 9.12
C SER A 20 6.83 0.67 10.32
N THR A 21 6.91 -0.45 11.00
CA THR A 21 7.85 -0.68 12.12
C THR A 21 9.22 -1.07 11.57
N ARG A 22 10.05 -0.05 11.26
CA ARG A 22 11.38 -0.26 10.68
C ARG A 22 12.31 -1.09 11.57
N GLN A 23 12.14 -1.06 12.90
CA GLN A 23 12.93 -1.85 13.83
C GLN A 23 12.70 -3.37 13.69
N HIS A 24 11.66 -3.79 12.98
CA HIS A 24 11.47 -5.21 12.70
C HIS A 24 12.61 -5.74 11.81
N PRO A 25 13.31 -6.82 12.20
CA PRO A 25 14.52 -7.29 11.51
C PRO A 25 14.32 -7.55 10.01
N LEU A 26 13.15 -8.08 9.62
CA LEU A 26 12.83 -8.34 8.21
C LEU A 26 12.47 -7.06 7.43
N ILE A 27 12.14 -5.97 8.08
CA ILE A 27 11.85 -4.69 7.43
C ILE A 27 13.11 -3.84 7.31
N SER A 28 13.93 -3.80 8.37
CA SER A 28 15.12 -2.96 8.43
C SER A 28 16.15 -3.26 7.33
N VAL A 29 16.14 -4.49 6.78
CA VAL A 29 17.09 -4.88 5.73
C VAL A 29 16.87 -4.14 4.40
N ALA A 30 15.65 -3.63 4.15
CA ALA A 30 15.26 -2.98 2.90
C ALA A 30 14.69 -1.58 3.06
N LEU A 31 14.39 -1.14 4.29
CA LEU A 31 13.83 0.18 4.61
C LEU A 31 14.87 1.04 5.32
N ASN A 32 15.39 2.05 4.67
CA ASN A 32 16.24 3.06 5.29
C ASN A 32 15.42 4.06 6.10
N ALA A 33 16.06 4.75 7.03
CA ALA A 33 15.38 5.76 7.85
C ALA A 33 14.88 6.95 7.01
N GLU A 34 15.65 7.37 6.02
CA GLU A 34 15.30 8.45 5.08
C GLU A 34 14.17 8.07 4.12
N ASP A 35 13.93 6.78 3.91
CA ASP A 35 12.86 6.26 3.04
C ASP A 35 11.54 6.04 3.80
N GLN A 36 11.50 6.41 5.07
CA GLN A 36 10.34 6.31 5.93
C GLN A 36 9.81 7.70 6.28
N GLN A 37 8.61 8.03 5.83
CA GLN A 37 8.01 9.35 5.94
C GLN A 37 6.57 9.30 6.46
N ALA A 38 6.04 10.44 6.85
CA ALA A 38 4.64 10.64 7.15
C ALA A 38 4.10 11.85 6.38
N TRP A 39 2.87 11.77 5.91
CA TRP A 39 2.21 12.89 5.24
C TRP A 39 2.07 14.10 6.16
N HIS A 40 1.67 13.89 7.41
CA HIS A 40 1.53 14.97 8.38
C HIS A 40 2.84 15.12 9.18
N PRO A 41 3.40 16.33 9.28
CA PRO A 41 4.72 16.55 9.88
C PRO A 41 4.81 16.21 11.38
N GLU A 42 3.67 16.20 12.08
CA GLU A 42 3.62 15.87 13.52
C GLU A 42 3.40 14.37 13.79
N TRP A 43 3.20 13.56 12.75
CA TRP A 43 3.00 12.13 12.93
C TRP A 43 4.33 11.39 13.03
N LEU A 44 4.36 10.38 13.92
CA LEU A 44 5.43 9.40 13.89
C LEU A 44 5.32 8.57 12.61
N VAL A 45 6.45 8.15 12.07
CA VAL A 45 6.51 7.36 10.82
C VAL A 45 6.23 5.88 11.05
N GLU A 46 6.37 5.42 12.31
CA GLU A 46 6.13 4.05 12.70
C GLU A 46 4.64 3.70 12.70
N ASP A 47 4.38 2.41 12.54
CA ASP A 47 3.06 1.82 12.61
C ASP A 47 2.70 1.45 14.06
N THR A 48 2.39 2.48 14.85
CA THR A 48 2.12 2.37 16.29
C THR A 48 0.64 2.39 16.65
N SER A 49 -0.23 2.56 15.66
CA SER A 49 -1.65 2.69 15.88
C SER A 49 -2.32 1.38 16.31
N ASN A 50 -3.03 1.41 17.43
CA ASN A 50 -3.89 0.29 17.83
C ASN A 50 -5.10 0.11 16.90
N GLN A 51 -5.51 1.15 16.20
CA GLN A 51 -6.63 1.11 15.26
C GLN A 51 -6.28 0.27 14.03
N TRP A 52 -5.09 0.45 13.49
CA TRP A 52 -4.65 -0.21 12.26
C TRP A 52 -3.92 -1.53 12.52
N ARG A 53 -3.59 -1.84 13.78
CA ARG A 53 -3.04 -3.14 14.23
C ARG A 53 -1.81 -3.61 13.43
N GLY A 54 -0.95 -2.69 13.03
CA GLY A 54 0.26 -3.03 12.29
C GLY A 54 0.03 -3.28 10.80
N HIS A 55 -1.08 -2.79 10.22
CA HIS A 55 -1.44 -3.04 8.83
C HIS A 55 -0.35 -2.60 7.84
N GLY A 56 0.18 -1.39 7.96
CA GLY A 56 1.25 -0.92 7.07
C GLY A 56 2.54 -1.73 7.21
N THR A 57 2.87 -2.22 8.42
CA THR A 57 4.01 -3.13 8.63
C THR A 57 3.78 -4.49 7.94
N GLN A 58 2.56 -5.02 8.00
CA GLN A 58 2.19 -6.25 7.32
C GLN A 58 2.28 -6.08 5.80
N MET A 59 1.74 -4.97 5.25
CA MET A 59 1.84 -4.65 3.82
C MET A 59 3.29 -4.48 3.38
N SER A 60 4.12 -3.86 4.20
CA SER A 60 5.57 -3.76 3.98
C SER A 60 6.24 -5.14 3.91
N GLY A 61 5.91 -6.04 4.82
CA GLY A 61 6.40 -7.41 4.80
C GLY A 61 5.95 -8.19 3.57
N LEU A 62 4.67 -8.11 3.22
CA LEU A 62 4.12 -8.77 2.03
C LEU A 62 4.75 -8.23 0.74
N SER A 63 4.98 -6.93 0.64
CA SER A 63 5.60 -6.33 -0.54
C SER A 63 7.07 -6.73 -0.72
N LEU A 64 7.80 -7.03 0.37
CA LEU A 64 9.18 -7.49 0.31
C LEU A 64 9.30 -8.99 0.02
N TYR A 65 8.44 -9.79 0.61
CA TYR A 65 8.65 -11.23 0.71
C TYR A 65 7.56 -12.06 0.03
N GLY A 66 6.37 -11.52 -0.20
CA GLY A 66 5.22 -12.32 -0.62
C GLY A 66 4.91 -13.41 0.40
N ASP A 67 4.76 -14.65 -0.06
CA ASP A 67 4.65 -15.81 0.83
C ASP A 67 6.02 -16.22 1.38
N LEU A 68 6.24 -16.01 2.68
CA LEU A 68 7.44 -16.37 3.40
C LEU A 68 7.53 -17.89 3.75
N THR A 69 6.45 -18.64 3.61
CA THR A 69 6.39 -20.04 4.05
C THR A 69 7.51 -20.90 3.44
N PRO A 70 7.80 -20.84 2.14
CA PRO A 70 8.88 -21.62 1.55
C PRO A 70 10.26 -21.26 2.11
N GLN A 71 10.48 -19.98 2.41
CA GLN A 71 11.75 -19.48 2.94
C GLN A 71 11.97 -19.86 4.41
N LEU A 72 10.87 -19.99 5.18
CA LEU A 72 10.94 -20.38 6.59
C LEU A 72 11.32 -21.84 6.77
N VAL A 73 10.91 -22.74 5.86
CA VAL A 73 11.22 -24.17 5.91
C VAL A 73 12.52 -24.53 5.19
N GLY A 74 13.01 -23.69 4.29
CA GLY A 74 14.27 -23.91 3.56
C GLY A 74 15.49 -23.38 4.30
N ASP A 75 16.69 -23.76 3.85
CA ASP A 75 17.99 -23.31 4.40
C ASP A 75 18.70 -22.28 3.51
N GLY A 76 18.08 -21.87 2.40
CA GLY A 76 18.66 -20.96 1.42
C GLY A 76 18.71 -19.50 1.87
N GLU A 77 19.56 -18.73 1.20
CA GLU A 77 19.57 -17.26 1.31
C GLU A 77 18.45 -16.66 0.47
N LEU A 78 17.84 -15.59 0.98
CA LEU A 78 16.84 -14.80 0.29
C LEU A 78 17.43 -13.47 -0.11
N LYS A 79 17.64 -13.24 -1.40
CA LYS A 79 18.11 -11.96 -1.93
C LYS A 79 16.92 -11.08 -2.29
N LEU A 80 16.86 -9.89 -1.70
CA LEU A 80 15.87 -8.88 -2.07
C LEU A 80 16.33 -8.11 -3.32
N ASN A 81 15.40 -7.92 -4.26
CA ASN A 81 15.66 -7.27 -5.54
C ASN A 81 15.12 -5.83 -5.60
N HIS A 82 14.43 -5.39 -4.57
CA HIS A 82 13.86 -4.07 -4.46
C HIS A 82 13.93 -3.57 -3.01
N ARG A 83 13.88 -2.25 -2.87
CA ARG A 83 13.85 -1.55 -1.59
C ARG A 83 12.41 -1.30 -1.16
N LEU A 84 12.26 -0.94 0.09
CA LEU A 84 11.00 -0.46 0.64
C LEU A 84 11.10 1.05 0.87
N GLU A 85 10.06 1.75 0.49
CA GLU A 85 9.74 3.11 0.91
C GLU A 85 8.37 3.07 1.61
N THR A 86 8.18 3.86 2.65
CA THR A 86 6.89 3.90 3.35
C THR A 86 6.48 5.33 3.64
N ILE A 87 5.23 5.65 3.37
CA ILE A 87 4.66 6.95 3.74
C ILE A 87 3.36 6.72 4.50
N LYS A 88 3.37 7.16 5.74
CA LYS A 88 2.19 7.09 6.59
C LYS A 88 1.17 8.13 6.14
N ILE A 89 0.04 7.63 5.66
CA ILE A 89 -1.09 8.43 5.17
C ILE A 89 -2.32 8.33 6.09
N LEU A 90 -2.31 7.40 7.03
CA LEU A 90 -3.39 7.18 7.99
C LEU A 90 -3.01 7.72 9.37
N PRO A 91 -3.91 8.46 10.05
CA PRO A 91 -3.66 8.93 11.42
C PRO A 91 -3.64 7.76 12.40
N ASP A 92 -3.02 7.95 13.56
CA ASP A 92 -3.01 6.92 14.62
C ASP A 92 -4.39 6.69 15.23
N ARG A 93 -5.29 7.67 15.12
CA ARG A 93 -6.67 7.62 15.61
C ARG A 93 -7.61 8.34 14.66
N GLY A 94 -8.80 7.78 14.48
CA GLY A 94 -9.80 8.32 13.55
C GLY A 94 -9.44 8.07 12.09
N ASN A 95 -10.03 8.83 11.22
CA ASN A 95 -9.86 8.73 9.77
C ASN A 95 -9.59 10.10 9.17
N ASN A 96 -8.91 10.15 8.05
CA ASN A 96 -8.88 11.32 7.21
C ASN A 96 -10.29 11.63 6.69
N THR A 97 -10.57 12.88 6.41
CA THR A 97 -11.84 13.25 5.77
C THR A 97 -11.83 12.86 4.28
N PRO A 98 -12.95 12.40 3.72
CA PRO A 98 -13.00 11.94 2.33
C PRO A 98 -12.51 12.98 1.30
N ASP A 99 -12.75 14.26 1.56
CA ASP A 99 -12.31 15.36 0.68
C ASP A 99 -10.77 15.49 0.60
N MET A 100 -10.06 14.92 1.58
CA MET A 100 -8.59 14.99 1.66
C MET A 100 -7.88 13.79 1.02
N TYR A 101 -8.57 12.69 0.72
CA TYR A 101 -7.91 11.46 0.26
C TYR A 101 -7.05 11.67 -1.00
N ALA A 102 -7.60 12.35 -2.00
CA ALA A 102 -6.89 12.67 -3.23
C ALA A 102 -5.64 13.53 -2.98
N TYR A 103 -5.78 14.54 -2.13
CA TYR A 103 -4.69 15.45 -1.77
C TYR A 103 -3.59 14.74 -0.96
N ILE A 104 -3.96 13.93 0.03
CA ILE A 104 -3.02 13.16 0.85
C ILE A 104 -2.21 12.20 -0.02
N THR A 105 -2.87 11.47 -0.92
CA THR A 105 -2.20 10.55 -1.86
C THR A 105 -1.23 11.30 -2.77
N ALA A 106 -1.65 12.42 -3.36
CA ALA A 106 -0.78 13.23 -4.22
C ALA A 106 0.43 13.78 -3.45
N SER A 107 0.22 14.27 -2.23
CA SER A 107 1.30 14.77 -1.37
C SER A 107 2.29 13.68 -0.99
N ALA A 108 1.80 12.47 -0.70
CA ALA A 108 2.66 11.32 -0.40
C ALA A 108 3.50 10.90 -1.62
N VAL A 109 2.91 10.85 -2.81
CA VAL A 109 3.65 10.57 -4.06
C VAL A 109 4.74 11.62 -4.29
N SER A 110 4.39 12.90 -4.16
CA SER A 110 5.37 13.99 -4.30
C SER A 110 6.50 13.91 -3.27
N ALA A 111 6.20 13.53 -2.03
CA ALA A 111 7.22 13.35 -0.99
C ALA A 111 8.21 12.23 -1.36
N ALA A 112 7.72 11.10 -1.89
CA ALA A 112 8.58 10.02 -2.38
C ALA A 112 9.48 10.49 -3.53
N ASP A 113 8.91 11.24 -4.49
CA ASP A 113 9.65 11.75 -5.65
C ASP A 113 10.72 12.77 -5.25
N ILE A 114 10.43 13.65 -4.31
CA ILE A 114 11.41 14.62 -3.78
C ILE A 114 12.53 13.90 -3.03
N ASN A 115 12.19 12.89 -2.23
CA ASN A 115 13.17 12.16 -1.44
C ASN A 115 14.18 11.39 -2.30
N ALA A 116 13.72 10.79 -3.40
CA ALA A 116 14.56 9.98 -4.27
C ALA A 116 14.10 10.10 -5.74
N ALA A 117 14.36 11.26 -6.36
CA ALA A 117 13.84 11.64 -7.68
C ALA A 117 14.15 10.64 -8.81
N ASN A 118 15.32 10.00 -8.77
CA ASN A 118 15.76 9.08 -9.83
C ASN A 118 15.42 7.60 -9.53
N ARG A 119 14.73 7.32 -8.42
CA ARG A 119 14.41 5.95 -8.04
C ARG A 119 13.14 5.48 -8.76
N LYS A 120 13.26 4.39 -9.51
CA LYS A 120 12.08 3.71 -10.07
C LYS A 120 11.27 3.11 -8.93
N ARG A 121 9.96 3.33 -8.93
CA ARG A 121 9.09 2.82 -7.87
C ARG A 121 7.73 2.36 -8.39
N THR A 122 7.12 1.48 -7.62
CA THR A 122 5.72 1.10 -7.71
C THR A 122 5.05 1.54 -6.43
N PHE A 123 3.88 2.16 -6.51
CA PHE A 123 3.11 2.55 -5.33
C PHE A 123 2.13 1.44 -4.95
N CYS A 124 2.12 1.07 -3.68
CA CYS A 124 1.16 0.12 -3.11
C CYS A 124 0.22 0.88 -2.18
N LEU A 125 -1.08 0.88 -2.50
CA LEU A 125 -2.14 1.50 -1.73
C LEU A 125 -3.16 0.42 -1.34
N ALA A 126 -2.93 -0.20 -0.18
CA ALA A 126 -3.82 -1.21 0.39
C ALA A 126 -4.88 -0.61 1.33
N VAL A 127 -5.19 0.67 1.13
CA VAL A 127 -6.15 1.45 1.90
C VAL A 127 -7.34 1.77 1.03
N THR A 128 -8.53 1.47 1.53
CA THR A 128 -9.80 1.78 0.87
C THR A 128 -10.71 2.57 1.79
N SER A 129 -11.74 3.15 1.23
CA SER A 129 -12.75 3.91 1.97
C SER A 129 -14.10 3.22 1.86
N ASP A 130 -14.68 2.94 3.04
CA ASP A 130 -16.09 2.58 3.16
C ASP A 130 -16.90 3.81 2.80
N GLY A 131 -17.48 3.84 1.68
CA GLY A 131 -18.30 4.96 1.26
C GLY A 131 -19.65 4.49 0.75
N PRO A 132 -20.53 5.42 0.40
CA PRO A 132 -21.71 5.04 -0.33
C PRO A 132 -21.28 4.26 -1.57
N ASN A 133 -22.02 3.20 -1.89
CA ASN A 133 -21.73 2.34 -3.03
C ASN A 133 -21.65 3.20 -4.31
N TRP A 134 -20.43 3.44 -4.76
CA TRP A 134 -20.16 4.23 -5.96
C TRP A 134 -20.51 3.47 -7.24
N SER A 135 -20.84 2.17 -7.14
CA SER A 135 -21.21 1.31 -8.27
C SER A 135 -20.24 1.40 -9.44
N GLY A 136 -18.94 1.42 -9.13
CA GLY A 136 -17.87 1.57 -10.12
C GLY A 136 -17.69 2.98 -10.70
N ARG A 137 -18.40 3.98 -10.19
CA ARG A 137 -18.24 5.36 -10.67
C ARG A 137 -16.92 5.96 -10.18
N PRO A 138 -16.24 6.75 -11.03
CA PRO A 138 -15.03 7.46 -10.61
C PRO A 138 -15.31 8.41 -9.45
N THR A 139 -14.33 8.57 -8.59
CA THR A 139 -14.31 9.52 -7.47
C THR A 139 -13.18 10.52 -7.68
N SER A 140 -13.14 11.59 -6.88
CA SER A 140 -11.99 12.51 -6.90
C SER A 140 -10.67 11.79 -6.53
N TRP A 141 -10.74 10.78 -5.67
CA TRP A 141 -9.56 10.02 -5.28
C TRP A 141 -9.10 9.07 -6.40
N SER A 142 -9.99 8.28 -7.00
CA SER A 142 -9.63 7.42 -8.12
C SER A 142 -9.13 8.22 -9.33
N ALA A 143 -9.76 9.35 -9.65
CA ALA A 143 -9.30 10.25 -10.70
C ALA A 143 -7.91 10.82 -10.41
N LYS A 144 -7.60 11.14 -9.14
CA LYS A 144 -6.27 11.61 -8.77
C LYS A 144 -5.21 10.51 -8.93
N ILE A 145 -5.54 9.25 -8.65
CA ILE A 145 -4.64 8.12 -8.91
C ILE A 145 -4.40 7.99 -10.43
N ASP A 146 -5.43 8.17 -11.25
CA ASP A 146 -5.29 8.15 -12.72
C ASP A 146 -4.35 9.25 -13.22
N ASP A 147 -4.48 10.48 -12.70
CA ASP A 147 -3.58 11.59 -13.01
C ASP A 147 -2.13 11.28 -12.62
N LEU A 148 -1.93 10.78 -11.39
CA LEU A 148 -0.60 10.44 -10.86
C LEU A 148 0.03 9.27 -11.62
N ALA A 149 -0.77 8.28 -12.03
CA ALA A 149 -0.30 7.16 -12.83
C ALA A 149 0.10 7.59 -14.24
N TYR A 150 -0.66 8.51 -14.85
CA TYR A 150 -0.36 9.07 -16.17
C TYR A 150 0.87 9.97 -16.16
N GLY A 151 1.05 10.79 -15.11
CA GLY A 151 2.24 11.63 -14.90
C GLY A 151 2.54 12.57 -16.06
N ASP A 152 1.51 13.19 -16.62
CA ASP A 152 1.57 14.06 -17.81
C ASP A 152 2.24 13.40 -19.05
N GLY A 153 2.31 12.06 -19.05
CA GLY A 153 2.90 11.25 -20.11
C GLY A 153 4.42 11.00 -19.99
N ASP A 154 5.12 11.77 -19.19
CA ASP A 154 6.58 11.69 -19.05
C ASP A 154 7.01 10.91 -17.77
N ASP A 155 6.28 11.07 -16.67
CA ASP A 155 6.56 10.47 -15.37
C ASP A 155 5.54 9.42 -14.98
N GLN A 156 5.33 8.43 -15.82
CA GLN A 156 4.35 7.36 -15.59
C GLN A 156 4.70 6.53 -14.35
N ARG A 157 3.67 6.21 -13.55
CA ARG A 157 3.80 5.45 -12.30
C ARG A 157 2.85 4.27 -12.29
N LEU A 158 3.30 3.13 -11.75
CA LEU A 158 2.43 2.01 -11.48
C LEU A 158 1.85 2.12 -10.07
N PHE A 159 0.53 2.10 -9.97
CA PHE A 159 -0.21 1.97 -8.72
C PHE A 159 -0.82 0.58 -8.62
N MET A 160 -0.62 -0.09 -7.50
CA MET A 160 -1.33 -1.29 -7.08
C MET A 160 -2.30 -0.90 -5.97
N VAL A 161 -3.60 -1.10 -6.19
CA VAL A 161 -4.67 -0.66 -5.31
C VAL A 161 -5.49 -1.85 -4.87
N SER A 162 -5.84 -1.93 -3.58
CA SER A 162 -6.76 -2.95 -3.08
C SER A 162 -8.16 -2.76 -3.65
N ALA A 163 -8.82 -3.85 -4.03
CA ALA A 163 -10.22 -3.83 -4.46
C ALA A 163 -11.21 -3.49 -3.33
N GLY A 164 -10.77 -3.59 -2.08
CA GLY A 164 -11.57 -3.35 -0.90
C GLY A 164 -11.83 -4.59 -0.06
N ASN A 165 -12.71 -4.46 0.92
CA ASN A 165 -13.04 -5.49 1.87
C ASN A 165 -14.51 -5.93 1.71
N ILE A 166 -14.74 -7.22 1.82
CA ILE A 166 -16.09 -7.76 1.88
C ILE A 166 -16.49 -7.86 3.36
N SER A 167 -17.68 -7.37 3.72
CA SER A 167 -18.19 -7.51 5.08
C SER A 167 -18.27 -8.98 5.51
N THR A 168 -17.78 -9.28 6.71
CA THR A 168 -17.81 -10.62 7.29
C THR A 168 -19.13 -10.94 8.01
N ASP A 169 -20.10 -10.03 7.97
CA ASP A 169 -21.37 -10.16 8.70
C ASP A 169 -22.34 -11.17 8.08
N TYR A 170 -21.96 -11.78 6.95
CA TYR A 170 -22.77 -12.76 6.24
C TYR A 170 -22.32 -14.20 6.50
N PRO A 171 -23.26 -15.17 6.55
CA PRO A 171 -22.91 -16.57 6.66
C PRO A 171 -22.02 -17.02 5.51
N ALA A 172 -21.01 -17.84 5.80
CA ALA A 172 -20.05 -18.35 4.81
C ALA A 172 -20.68 -19.10 3.63
N VAL A 173 -21.93 -19.54 3.77
CA VAL A 173 -22.69 -20.27 2.74
C VAL A 173 -23.13 -19.38 1.58
N GLU A 174 -23.17 -18.06 1.79
CA GLU A 174 -23.66 -17.07 0.81
C GLU A 174 -22.54 -16.25 0.15
N TYR A 175 -21.28 -16.64 0.33
CA TYR A 175 -20.15 -15.82 -0.09
C TYR A 175 -20.13 -15.54 -1.61
N LEU A 176 -20.56 -16.47 -2.45
CA LEU A 176 -20.63 -16.27 -3.90
C LEU A 176 -21.64 -15.18 -4.27
N GLN A 177 -22.82 -15.23 -3.67
CA GLN A 177 -23.85 -14.20 -3.87
C GLN A 177 -23.36 -12.85 -3.33
N GLN A 178 -22.65 -12.85 -2.22
CA GLN A 178 -22.07 -11.63 -1.66
C GLN A 178 -21.00 -11.03 -2.58
N ASN A 179 -20.14 -11.87 -3.18
CA ASN A 179 -19.16 -11.40 -4.16
C ASN A 179 -19.83 -10.78 -5.39
N ASP A 180 -20.90 -11.36 -5.88
CA ASP A 180 -21.66 -10.85 -7.02
C ASP A 180 -22.33 -9.50 -6.72
N LEU A 181 -22.68 -9.24 -5.46
CA LEU A 181 -23.33 -8.01 -5.01
C LEU A 181 -22.36 -6.96 -4.47
N SER A 182 -21.12 -7.33 -4.20
CA SER A 182 -20.10 -6.41 -3.65
C SER A 182 -19.46 -5.62 -4.77
N ALA A 183 -19.49 -4.30 -4.64
CA ALA A 183 -18.74 -3.41 -5.50
C ALA A 183 -17.30 -3.26 -4.98
N ILE A 184 -16.38 -2.88 -5.88
CA ILE A 184 -15.06 -2.43 -5.46
C ILE A 184 -15.15 -1.14 -4.67
N GLU A 185 -14.30 -0.99 -3.66
CA GLU A 185 -14.25 0.19 -2.80
C GLU A 185 -13.39 1.30 -3.43
N ASN A 186 -13.62 2.52 -2.96
CA ASN A 186 -12.84 3.68 -3.40
C ASN A 186 -11.41 3.60 -2.78
N PRO A 187 -10.33 3.73 -3.55
CA PRO A 187 -10.22 4.26 -4.93
C PRO A 187 -10.00 3.20 -6.03
N ALA A 188 -10.40 1.97 -5.82
CA ALA A 188 -10.17 0.87 -6.76
C ALA A 188 -10.82 1.05 -8.15
N GLN A 189 -11.66 2.09 -8.33
CA GLN A 189 -12.24 2.48 -9.62
C GLN A 189 -11.26 3.19 -10.55
N ALA A 190 -10.02 3.45 -10.11
CA ALA A 190 -8.99 4.06 -10.95
C ALA A 190 -8.71 3.19 -12.20
N TRP A 191 -8.63 3.82 -13.36
CA TRP A 191 -8.49 3.14 -14.66
C TRP A 191 -7.03 2.86 -15.02
N ASN A 192 -6.12 3.69 -14.53
CA ASN A 192 -4.69 3.60 -14.78
C ASN A 192 -3.93 2.89 -13.63
N ALA A 193 -4.65 2.26 -12.70
CA ALA A 193 -4.09 1.47 -11.63
C ALA A 193 -4.36 -0.03 -11.82
N LEU A 194 -3.53 -0.87 -11.22
CA LEU A 194 -3.78 -2.30 -11.09
C LEU A 194 -4.59 -2.53 -9.81
N THR A 195 -5.87 -2.78 -9.96
CA THR A 195 -6.74 -3.15 -8.84
C THR A 195 -6.59 -4.64 -8.53
N VAL A 196 -6.30 -4.96 -7.28
CA VAL A 196 -6.02 -6.32 -6.81
C VAL A 196 -7.09 -6.76 -5.83
N GLY A 197 -7.80 -7.82 -6.19
CA GLY A 197 -8.71 -8.56 -5.31
C GLY A 197 -8.05 -9.80 -4.73
N ALA A 198 -8.74 -10.45 -3.79
CA ALA A 198 -8.29 -11.68 -3.17
C ALA A 198 -9.19 -12.85 -3.57
N ILE A 199 -8.62 -14.03 -3.65
CA ILE A 199 -9.33 -15.30 -3.77
C ILE A 199 -8.90 -16.22 -2.64
N THR A 200 -9.78 -17.13 -2.24
CA THR A 200 -9.43 -18.22 -1.33
C THR A 200 -9.41 -19.54 -2.09
N GLU A 201 -8.34 -20.30 -1.91
CA GLU A 201 -8.30 -21.70 -2.32
C GLU A 201 -8.90 -22.56 -1.21
N LYS A 202 -9.82 -23.46 -1.57
CA LYS A 202 -10.42 -24.43 -0.63
C LYS A 202 -9.57 -25.67 -0.53
#